data_ffd488c12b935801da0d4f33d9857eb4
#
_entry.id   ffd488c12b935801da0d4f33d9857eb4
#
_cell.length_a   1.000
_cell.length_b   1.000
_cell.length_c   1.000
_cell.angle_alpha   90.00
_cell.angle_beta   90.00
_cell.angle_gamma   90.00
#
_symmetry.space_group_name_H-M   'P 1'
#
loop_
_entity.id
_entity.type
_entity.pdbx_description
1 polymer ?
#
loop_
_entity_poly.entity_id
_entity_poly.type
_entity_poly.pdbx_seq_one_letter_code
_entity_poly.pdbx_strand_id
1 'polypeptide(L)'
;MAGGEGDLACSGDLLLASLAACQEITLRMVAAAMGIELRNVEVNIEGDLDFRGTMGIDPETPVGFQRIRTSVRFDADATPDRLQRLAARAERYCVVGATLREGTTLLTEIAPRSAGGDTGHE
;
A
#
# COMPACT_ATOMS: atom_id res chain seq x y z
N MET A 1 -7.33 -11.26 -12.98
CA MET A 1 -7.06 -11.15 -13.07
C MET A 1 -6.72 -11.29 -13.51
N ALA A 2 -6.44 -11.95 -13.90
CA ALA A 2 -6.06 -12.01 -14.25
C ALA A 2 -6.07 -11.98 -14.86
N GLY A 3 -6.18 -12.31 -15.26
CA GLY A 3 -6.10 -12.19 -15.71
C GLY A 3 -6.50 -11.86 -16.19
N GLY A 4 -6.33 -12.32 -16.56
CA GLY A 4 -6.65 -11.88 -17.14
C GLY A 4 -7.08 -11.00 -17.15
N GLU A 5 -7.34 -10.73 -17.87
CA GLU A 5 -7.75 -9.70 -17.66
C GLU A 5 -7.53 -9.22 -16.38
N GLY A 6 -7.79 -9.69 -15.50
CA GLY A 6 -7.62 -9.18 -14.20
C GLY A 6 -6.23 -9.25 -13.68
N ASP A 7 -5.38 -9.96 -14.38
CA ASP A 7 -4.05 -10.21 -13.84
C ASP A 7 -3.22 -8.97 -13.69
N LEU A 8 -3.28 -8.08 -14.66
CA LEU A 8 -2.50 -6.86 -14.56
C LEU A 8 -2.99 -5.98 -13.43
N ALA A 9 -4.30 -5.95 -13.24
CA ALA A 9 -4.85 -5.17 -12.15
C ALA A 9 -4.51 -5.77 -10.81
N CYS A 10 -4.36 -7.09 -10.76
CA CYS A 10 -4.18 -7.78 -9.49
C CYS A 10 -2.94 -7.32 -8.73
N SER A 11 -1.83 -7.09 -9.42
CA SER A 11 -0.63 -6.68 -8.68
C SER A 11 -0.79 -5.30 -8.09
N GLY A 12 -1.40 -4.38 -8.84
CA GLY A 12 -1.68 -3.07 -8.29
C GLY A 12 -2.68 -3.13 -7.15
N ASP A 13 -3.70 -3.97 -7.33
CA ASP A 13 -4.70 -4.13 -6.27
C ASP A 13 -4.08 -4.71 -5.02
N LEU A 14 -3.12 -5.61 -5.15
CA LEU A 14 -2.44 -6.17 -3.99
C LEU A 14 -1.67 -5.10 -3.23
N LEU A 15 -1.04 -4.19 -3.94
CA LEU A 15 -0.35 -3.09 -3.28
C LEU A 15 -1.34 -2.23 -2.50
N LEU A 16 -2.47 -1.89 -3.12
CA LEU A 16 -3.49 -1.10 -2.44
C LEU A 16 -4.09 -1.86 -1.26
N ALA A 17 -4.29 -3.16 -1.42
CA ALA A 17 -4.82 -3.98 -0.34
C ALA A 17 -3.85 -4.03 0.82
N SER A 18 -2.55 -4.11 0.55
CA SER A 18 -1.57 -4.15 1.63
C SER A 18 -1.55 -2.82 2.38
N LEU A 19 -1.72 -1.71 1.66
CA LEU A 19 -1.81 -0.41 2.30
C LEU A 19 -3.05 -0.32 3.19
N ALA A 20 -4.20 -0.79 2.68
CA ALA A 20 -5.43 -0.77 3.46
C ALA A 20 -5.30 -1.60 4.73
N ALA A 21 -4.76 -2.80 4.60
CA ALA A 21 -4.60 -3.68 5.75
C ALA A 21 -3.66 -3.06 6.77
N CYS A 22 -2.57 -2.47 6.30
CA CYS A 22 -1.59 -1.87 7.21
C CYS A 22 -2.19 -0.67 7.93
N GLN A 23 -2.97 0.15 7.22
CA GLN A 23 -3.60 1.30 7.85
C GLN A 23 -4.60 0.88 8.91
N GLU A 24 -5.38 -0.16 8.63
CA GLU A 24 -6.35 -0.62 9.62
C GLU A 24 -5.65 -1.21 10.84
N ILE A 25 -4.65 -2.06 10.61
CA ILE A 25 -3.92 -2.68 11.72
C ILE A 25 -3.25 -1.63 12.58
N THR A 26 -2.59 -0.66 11.94
CA THR A 26 -1.88 0.37 12.67
C THR A 26 -2.85 1.25 13.45
N LEU A 27 -3.98 1.60 12.83
CA LEU A 27 -4.98 2.40 13.52
C LEU A 27 -5.47 1.69 14.79
N ARG A 28 -5.76 0.39 14.67
CA ARG A 28 -6.24 -0.37 15.82
C ARG A 28 -5.18 -0.49 16.91
N MET A 29 -3.93 -0.67 16.51
CA MET A 29 -2.84 -0.75 17.49
C MET A 29 -2.65 0.55 18.24
N VAL A 30 -2.65 1.66 17.52
CA VAL A 30 -2.47 2.96 18.16
C VAL A 30 -3.67 3.29 19.03
N ALA A 31 -4.88 2.99 18.56
CA ALA A 31 -6.08 3.24 19.35
C ALA A 31 -6.04 2.45 20.65
N ALA A 32 -5.64 1.19 20.59
CA ALA A 32 -5.52 0.38 21.78
C ALA A 32 -4.51 0.98 22.76
N ALA A 33 -3.39 1.44 22.25
CA ALA A 33 -2.37 2.06 23.11
C ALA A 33 -2.87 3.34 23.75
N MET A 34 -3.78 4.04 23.07
CA MET A 34 -4.33 5.28 23.60
C MET A 34 -5.59 5.05 24.41
N GLY A 35 -6.05 3.80 24.53
CA GLY A 35 -7.26 3.52 25.28
C GLY A 35 -8.52 3.97 24.56
N ILE A 36 -8.51 4.03 23.24
CA ILE A 36 -9.65 4.42 22.44
C ILE A 36 -10.27 3.19 21.82
N GLU A 37 -11.56 2.99 22.06
CA GLU A 37 -12.30 1.87 21.49
C GLU A 37 -12.87 2.29 20.16
N LEU A 38 -12.53 1.54 19.11
CA LEU A 38 -12.99 1.85 17.76
C LEU A 38 -14.18 0.98 17.40
N ARG A 39 -15.10 1.57 16.62
CA ARG A 39 -16.25 0.87 16.09
C ARG A 39 -16.40 1.23 14.62
N ASN A 40 -16.92 0.29 13.85
CA ASN A 40 -17.29 0.52 12.44
C ASN A 40 -16.14 1.08 11.62
N VAL A 41 -14.98 0.44 11.72
CA VAL A 41 -13.81 0.87 10.97
C VAL A 41 -13.98 0.52 9.50
N GLU A 42 -13.80 1.51 8.64
CA GLU A 42 -13.95 1.33 7.21
C GLU A 42 -12.75 1.98 6.53
N VAL A 43 -12.07 1.22 5.66
CA VAL A 43 -10.90 1.71 4.94
C VAL A 43 -11.18 1.63 3.45
N ASN A 44 -11.01 2.74 2.75
CA ASN A 44 -11.19 2.81 1.31
C ASN A 44 -9.91 3.35 0.68
N ILE A 45 -9.42 2.65 -0.33
CA ILE A 45 -8.17 3.00 -1.01
C ILE A 45 -8.43 3.07 -2.50
N GLU A 46 -7.94 4.12 -3.13
CA GLU A 46 -8.01 4.27 -4.58
C GLU A 46 -6.64 4.65 -5.11
N GLY A 47 -6.33 4.18 -6.30
CA GLY A 47 -5.08 4.53 -6.94
C GLY A 47 -5.29 4.83 -8.41
N ASP A 48 -4.51 5.76 -8.93
CA ASP A 48 -4.55 6.14 -10.34
C ASP A 48 -3.37 5.50 -11.05
N LEU A 49 -3.67 4.65 -12.01
CA LEU A 49 -2.67 3.90 -12.73
C LEU A 49 -2.99 3.96 -14.22
N ASP A 50 -2.01 4.34 -15.02
CA ASP A 50 -2.20 4.42 -16.47
C ASP A 50 -1.45 3.25 -17.08
N PHE A 51 -2.19 2.28 -17.62
CA PHE A 51 -1.60 1.06 -18.14
C PHE A 51 -0.71 1.29 -19.35
N ARG A 52 -0.79 2.45 -20.01
CA ARG A 52 0.10 2.72 -21.14
C ARG A 52 1.56 2.72 -20.70
N GLY A 53 1.82 3.04 -19.44
CA GLY A 53 3.19 3.00 -18.94
C GLY A 53 3.71 1.59 -18.78
N THR A 54 2.99 0.76 -18.04
CA THR A 54 3.47 -0.59 -17.76
C THR A 54 3.44 -1.47 -19.01
N MET A 55 2.55 -1.19 -19.96
CA MET A 55 2.48 -1.96 -21.19
C MET A 55 3.43 -1.46 -22.27
N GLY A 56 4.15 -0.39 -22.00
CA GLY A 56 5.13 0.11 -22.93
C GLY A 56 4.55 0.79 -24.14
N ILE A 57 3.29 1.20 -24.07
CA ILE A 57 2.64 1.85 -25.21
C ILE A 57 3.10 3.28 -25.34
N ASP A 58 3.30 3.96 -24.23
CA ASP A 58 3.69 5.36 -24.23
C ASP A 58 4.89 5.53 -23.30
N PRO A 59 6.07 5.82 -23.86
CA PRO A 59 7.27 5.94 -23.01
C PRO A 59 7.23 7.13 -22.06
N GLU A 60 6.34 8.08 -22.28
CA GLU A 60 6.24 9.24 -21.41
C GLU A 60 5.30 9.01 -20.23
N THR A 61 4.53 7.94 -20.25
CA THR A 61 3.58 7.65 -19.18
C THR A 61 4.30 6.95 -18.03
N PRO A 62 4.15 7.45 -16.78
CA PRO A 62 4.75 6.77 -15.64
C PRO A 62 4.21 5.36 -15.49
N VAL A 63 5.06 4.44 -15.05
CA VAL A 63 4.69 3.04 -14.95
C VAL A 63 3.89 2.76 -13.68
N GLY A 64 4.27 3.39 -12.57
CA GLY A 64 3.63 3.11 -11.30
C GLY A 64 2.41 3.96 -11.04
N PHE A 65 1.86 3.82 -9.84
CA PHE A 65 0.75 4.66 -9.44
C PHE A 65 1.18 6.11 -9.42
N GLN A 66 0.33 6.96 -9.98
CA GLN A 66 0.60 8.39 -9.99
C GLN A 66 0.01 9.07 -8.76
N ARG A 67 -1.00 8.47 -8.17
CA ARG A 67 -1.63 9.00 -6.96
C ARG A 67 -2.36 7.88 -6.27
N ILE A 68 -2.28 7.86 -4.95
CA ILE A 68 -3.03 6.93 -4.13
C ILE A 68 -3.77 7.75 -3.10
N ARG A 69 -5.07 7.52 -2.98
CA ARG A 69 -5.91 8.22 -2.02
C ARG A 69 -6.44 7.21 -1.02
N THR A 70 -6.37 7.55 0.25
CA THR A 70 -6.88 6.69 1.30
C THR A 70 -7.89 7.43 2.13
N SER A 71 -8.88 6.71 2.62
CA SER A 71 -9.89 7.24 3.51
C SER A 71 -10.17 6.20 4.57
N VAL A 72 -9.98 6.57 5.83
CA VAL A 72 -10.25 5.68 6.95
C VAL A 72 -11.29 6.34 7.83
N ARG A 73 -12.41 5.68 8.03
CA ARG A 73 -13.50 6.22 8.84
C ARG A 73 -13.81 5.26 9.96
N PHE A 74 -14.22 5.81 11.09
CA PHE A 74 -14.52 5.00 12.26
C PHE A 74 -15.36 5.80 13.23
N ASP A 75 -15.96 5.09 14.17
CA ASP A 75 -16.68 5.69 15.29
C ASP A 75 -15.88 5.45 16.55
N ALA A 76 -15.84 6.45 17.43
CA ALA A 76 -15.14 6.34 18.70
C ALA A 76 -15.62 7.44 19.63
N ASP A 77 -15.62 7.13 20.90
CA ASP A 77 -15.97 8.11 21.93
C ASP A 77 -14.69 8.67 22.52
N ALA A 78 -14.24 9.78 21.97
CA ALA A 78 -13.03 10.45 22.44
C ALA A 78 -13.12 11.89 22.03
N THR A 79 -12.34 12.74 22.71
CA THR A 79 -12.34 14.15 22.37
C THR A 79 -11.76 14.36 20.98
N PRO A 80 -12.17 15.43 20.29
CA PRO A 80 -11.59 15.71 18.98
C PRO A 80 -10.07 15.78 19.00
N ASP A 81 -9.50 16.30 20.06
CA ASP A 81 -8.06 16.41 20.18
C ASP A 81 -7.40 15.03 20.20
N ARG A 82 -7.99 14.11 20.97
CA ARG A 82 -7.44 12.75 21.02
C ARG A 82 -7.61 12.03 19.70
N LEU A 83 -8.73 12.24 19.01
CA LEU A 83 -8.95 11.62 17.72
C LEU A 83 -7.96 12.15 16.69
N GLN A 84 -7.62 13.43 16.77
CA GLN A 84 -6.66 14.01 15.86
C GLN A 84 -5.27 13.41 16.09
N ARG A 85 -4.89 13.20 17.34
CA ARG A 85 -3.62 12.57 17.65
C ARG A 85 -3.60 11.11 17.20
N LEU A 86 -4.73 10.43 17.34
CA LEU A 86 -4.84 9.05 16.87
C LEU A 86 -4.59 9.00 15.36
N ALA A 87 -5.24 9.87 14.60
CA ALA A 87 -5.09 9.89 13.17
C ALA A 87 -3.65 10.17 12.76
N ALA A 88 -3.03 11.15 13.39
CA ALA A 88 -1.65 11.51 13.06
C ALA A 88 -0.68 10.36 13.33
N ARG A 89 -0.87 9.68 14.46
CA ARG A 89 0.01 8.56 14.81
C ARG A 89 -0.22 7.36 13.92
N ALA A 90 -1.49 7.09 13.59
CA ALA A 90 -1.79 5.97 12.69
C ALA A 90 -1.13 6.17 11.34
N GLU A 91 -1.17 7.40 10.84
CA GLU A 91 -0.53 7.68 9.56
C GLU A 91 0.99 7.56 9.67
N ARG A 92 1.54 8.06 10.76
CA ARG A 92 3.00 8.06 10.92
C ARG A 92 3.57 6.65 11.00
N TYR A 93 2.90 5.75 11.69
CA TYR A 93 3.46 4.43 11.97
C TYR A 93 3.01 3.35 11.01
N CYS A 94 2.29 3.71 9.95
CA CYS A 94 1.90 2.75 8.93
C CYS A 94 3.11 2.42 8.05
N VAL A 95 3.59 1.17 8.15
CA VAL A 95 4.81 0.77 7.44
C VAL A 95 4.65 0.93 5.93
N VAL A 96 3.55 0.43 5.38
CA VAL A 96 3.34 0.52 3.93
C VAL A 96 3.18 1.97 3.51
N GLY A 97 2.41 2.75 4.28
CA GLY A 97 2.25 4.15 3.98
C GLY A 97 3.55 4.92 3.99
N ALA A 98 4.38 4.67 5.00
CA ALA A 98 5.67 5.34 5.08
C ALA A 98 6.58 4.94 3.92
N THR A 99 6.57 3.66 3.56
CA THR A 99 7.37 3.19 2.45
C THR A 99 6.97 3.87 1.15
N LEU A 100 5.67 3.99 0.92
CA LEU A 100 5.19 4.63 -0.30
C LEU A 100 5.49 6.13 -0.32
N ARG A 101 5.35 6.78 0.83
CA ARG A 101 5.56 8.22 0.91
C ARG A 101 7.03 8.59 0.77
N GLU A 102 7.89 7.85 1.47
CA GLU A 102 9.31 8.18 1.50
C GLU A 102 10.08 7.53 0.37
N GLY A 103 9.53 6.44 -0.15
CA GLY A 103 10.30 5.61 -1.04
C GLY A 103 11.32 4.81 -0.26
N THR A 104 11.93 3.88 -0.94
CA THR A 104 12.98 3.08 -0.35
C THR A 104 13.87 2.58 -1.47
N THR A 105 15.12 2.30 -1.15
CA THR A 105 16.03 1.77 -2.15
C THR A 105 15.56 0.38 -2.54
N LEU A 106 15.36 0.19 -3.84
CA LEU A 106 14.91 -1.08 -4.36
C LEU A 106 16.00 -1.65 -5.25
N LEU A 107 16.58 -2.76 -4.83
CA LEU A 107 17.65 -3.41 -5.57
C LEU A 107 17.08 -4.65 -6.22
N THR A 108 17.26 -4.77 -7.53
CA THR A 108 16.65 -5.86 -8.30
C THR A 108 17.71 -6.49 -9.18
N GLU A 109 17.73 -7.82 -9.19
CA GLU A 109 18.57 -8.55 -10.11
C GLU A 109 17.69 -9.43 -10.97
N ILE A 110 17.76 -9.27 -12.27
CA ILE A 110 17.04 -10.11 -13.20
C ILE A 110 18.07 -10.68 -14.15
N ALA A 111 18.31 -11.99 -14.07
CA ALA A 111 19.34 -12.62 -14.84
C ALA A 111 18.94 -14.03 -15.19
N PRO A 112 19.37 -14.53 -16.35
CA PRO A 112 19.11 -15.92 -16.67
C PRO A 112 19.87 -16.82 -15.72
N ARG A 113 19.30 -17.99 -15.46
CA ARG A 113 20.03 -18.98 -14.71
C ARG A 113 21.24 -19.38 -15.53
N SER A 114 22.34 -19.65 -14.86
CA SER A 114 23.57 -19.96 -15.55
C SER A 114 23.38 -21.17 -16.44
N ALA A 115 23.78 -21.02 -17.72
CA ALA A 115 23.56 -22.09 -18.67
C ALA A 115 24.43 -23.28 -18.39
N GLY A 116 25.55 -23.12 -17.86
CA GLY A 116 26.41 -24.20 -17.52
C GLY A 116 25.97 -24.94 -16.37
N GLY A 117 24.93 -24.67 -15.95
CA GLY A 117 24.55 -25.29 -14.91
C GLY A 117 24.95 -24.85 -13.70
N ASP A 118 25.01 -23.99 -13.43
CA ASP A 118 25.28 -23.69 -12.28
C ASP A 118 24.26 -23.75 -11.50
N THR A 119 24.00 -24.06 -11.00
CA THR A 119 23.12 -24.24 -10.39
C THR A 119 22.93 -23.66 -9.26
N GLY A 120 22.96 -23.40 -8.94
CA GLY A 120 22.80 -22.93 -8.11
C GLY A 120 22.39 -22.35 -7.39
N HIS A 121 22.23 -22.06 -7.30
CA HIS A 121 21.83 -21.46 -6.70
C HIS A 121 20.85 -20.90 -6.60
N GLU A 122 20.36 -21.00 -6.57
CA GLU A 122 19.56 -20.51 -6.49
C GLU A 122 19.25 -20.20 -5.83
#